data_9b61e037364c576d3075537edf51209c
#
_entry.id   9b61e037364c576d3075537edf51209c
#
_cell.length_a   1.000
_cell.length_b   1.000
_cell.length_c   1.000
_cell.angle_alpha   90.00
_cell.angle_beta   90.00
_cell.angle_gamma   90.00
#
_symmetry.space_group_name_H-M   'P 1'
#
loop_
_entity.id
_entity.type
_entity.pdbx_description
1 polymer ?
#
loop_
_entity_poly.entity_id
_entity_poly.type
_entity_poly.pdbx_seq_one_letter_code
_entity_poly.pdbx_strand_id
1 'polypeptide(L)'
;IPYFTEHTSMEGLYFDSSITTPFHFISVSGLAKRPSNPVGGLSYINNQFDQGVEHLNHLGVDYFISYTEEIESKAMDSEKLILLFSSEPFSVFKVNSSKVELIYQDIKVFSKARTQDGILSSILRDTDINNFFDKAYESFDELDKKRVIEVSNGMNIVSSKKNDLQITDLNITNNKISFFTNSPGELHLIKVSYFPNWKITNGKGPFRTSPSFMSVIPDNK
;
A
#
# COMPACT_ATOMS: atom_id res chain seq x y z
N ILE A 1 -19.88 -6.30 1.05
CA ILE A 1 -19.52 -5.24 2.03
C ILE A 1 -19.37 -3.89 1.33
N PRO A 2 -18.52 -3.66 0.28
CA PRO A 2 -18.31 -2.34 -0.31
C PRO A 2 -19.59 -1.64 -0.78
N TYR A 3 -20.54 -2.40 -1.28
CA TYR A 3 -21.82 -1.87 -1.79
C TYR A 3 -22.68 -1.21 -0.70
N PHE A 4 -22.57 -1.68 0.55
CA PHE A 4 -23.43 -1.21 1.65
C PHE A 4 -22.72 -0.26 2.63
N THR A 5 -21.38 -0.19 2.60
CA THR A 5 -20.62 0.48 3.65
C THR A 5 -19.77 1.64 3.16
N GLU A 6 -19.72 1.88 1.84
CA GLU A 6 -18.79 2.84 1.20
C GLU A 6 -17.29 2.56 1.47
N HIS A 7 -16.97 1.46 2.16
CA HIS A 7 -15.61 1.03 2.40
C HIS A 7 -15.12 0.12 1.26
N THR A 8 -13.89 0.33 0.82
CA THR A 8 -13.22 -0.56 -0.13
C THR A 8 -12.78 -1.84 0.57
N SER A 9 -12.78 -2.95 -0.17
CA SER A 9 -12.29 -4.25 0.31
C SER A 9 -11.05 -4.65 -0.47
N MET A 10 -10.10 -5.32 0.19
CA MET A 10 -8.99 -5.98 -0.47
C MET A 10 -9.44 -7.22 -1.24
N GLU A 11 -10.60 -7.76 -0.89
CA GLU A 11 -11.21 -8.91 -1.55
C GLU A 11 -12.41 -8.49 -2.38
N GLY A 12 -12.60 -9.13 -3.52
CA GLY A 12 -13.72 -8.86 -4.42
C GLY A 12 -13.63 -9.65 -5.71
N LEU A 13 -14.66 -9.53 -6.56
CA LEU A 13 -14.77 -10.30 -7.80
C LEU A 13 -13.66 -9.98 -8.83
N TYR A 14 -13.07 -8.80 -8.74
CA TYR A 14 -12.06 -8.31 -9.71
C TYR A 14 -10.71 -8.04 -9.05
N PHE A 15 -10.39 -8.73 -7.98
CA PHE A 15 -9.13 -8.56 -7.27
C PHE A 15 -7.91 -8.84 -8.15
N ASP A 16 -8.00 -9.76 -9.09
CA ASP A 16 -6.97 -10.15 -10.04
C ASP A 16 -6.61 -9.05 -11.06
N SER A 17 -7.47 -8.05 -11.22
CA SER A 17 -7.17 -6.88 -12.05
C SER A 17 -6.35 -5.79 -11.36
N SER A 18 -6.12 -5.91 -10.05
CA SER A 18 -5.32 -4.96 -9.30
C SER A 18 -3.84 -5.33 -9.30
N ILE A 19 -2.98 -4.33 -9.52
CA ILE A 19 -1.53 -4.49 -9.46
C ILE A 19 -1.02 -4.83 -8.05
N THR A 20 -1.84 -4.60 -7.03
CA THR A 20 -1.54 -4.95 -5.63
C THR A 20 -2.01 -6.35 -5.24
N THR A 21 -2.63 -7.09 -6.15
CA THR A 21 -3.17 -8.44 -5.90
C THR A 21 -2.15 -9.42 -5.32
N PRO A 22 -0.89 -9.50 -5.79
CA PRO A 22 0.09 -10.40 -5.20
C PRO A 22 0.31 -10.13 -3.71
N PHE A 23 0.36 -8.87 -3.31
CA PHE A 23 0.50 -8.49 -1.89
C PHE A 23 -0.71 -8.89 -1.06
N HIS A 24 -1.93 -8.81 -1.63
CA HIS A 24 -3.13 -9.33 -1.02
C HIS A 24 -3.00 -10.82 -0.72
N PHE A 25 -2.61 -11.64 -1.69
CA PHE A 25 -2.47 -13.09 -1.48
C PHE A 25 -1.40 -13.44 -0.45
N ILE A 26 -0.24 -12.76 -0.48
CA ILE A 26 0.81 -12.95 0.53
C ILE A 26 0.26 -12.62 1.92
N SER A 27 -0.41 -11.49 2.10
CA SER A 27 -0.95 -11.06 3.39
C SER A 27 -2.02 -12.02 3.90
N VAL A 28 -2.98 -12.41 3.06
CA VAL A 28 -4.06 -13.35 3.41
C VAL A 28 -3.50 -14.73 3.76
N SER A 29 -2.38 -15.15 3.16
CA SER A 29 -1.77 -16.44 3.49
C SER A 29 -1.33 -16.51 4.96
N GLY A 30 -0.94 -15.40 5.58
CA GLY A 30 -0.64 -15.33 7.01
C GLY A 30 -1.90 -15.29 7.89
N LEU A 31 -2.94 -14.60 7.41
CA LEU A 31 -4.14 -14.28 8.19
C LEU A 31 -5.23 -15.36 8.15
N ALA A 32 -5.21 -16.22 7.13
CA ALA A 32 -6.24 -17.23 6.93
C ALA A 32 -5.92 -18.54 7.67
N LYS A 33 -6.94 -19.18 8.24
CA LYS A 33 -6.84 -20.53 8.82
C LYS A 33 -6.39 -21.57 7.78
N ARG A 34 -6.88 -21.44 6.57
CA ARG A 34 -6.53 -22.32 5.43
C ARG A 34 -6.18 -21.43 4.24
N PRO A 35 -4.91 -21.02 4.14
CA PRO A 35 -4.51 -20.12 3.08
C PRO A 35 -4.65 -20.78 1.70
N SER A 36 -5.15 -20.01 0.75
CA SER A 36 -5.11 -20.35 -0.65
C SER A 36 -3.88 -19.65 -1.27
N ASN A 37 -3.02 -20.42 -1.91
CA ASN A 37 -1.80 -19.90 -2.56
C ASN A 37 -1.97 -19.99 -4.09
N PRO A 38 -2.83 -19.16 -4.70
CA PRO A 38 -3.28 -19.35 -6.08
C PRO A 38 -2.23 -18.98 -7.12
N VAL A 39 -1.23 -18.18 -6.76
CA VAL A 39 -0.21 -17.69 -7.69
C VAL A 39 1.13 -18.34 -7.37
N GLY A 40 1.70 -19.07 -8.30
CA GLY A 40 3.02 -19.70 -8.15
C GLY A 40 4.14 -18.64 -8.05
N GLY A 41 5.17 -18.95 -7.25
CA GLY A 41 6.36 -18.11 -7.14
C GLY A 41 6.27 -16.93 -6.17
N LEU A 42 5.14 -16.71 -5.49
CA LEU A 42 5.04 -15.71 -4.41
C LEU A 42 5.60 -16.26 -3.10
N SER A 43 6.21 -15.39 -2.31
CA SER A 43 6.75 -15.69 -0.97
C SER A 43 5.64 -15.69 0.08
N TYR A 44 4.82 -16.74 0.08
CA TYR A 44 3.72 -16.89 1.04
C TYR A 44 4.22 -17.07 2.47
N ILE A 45 3.54 -16.39 3.41
CA ILE A 45 3.84 -16.41 4.85
C ILE A 45 2.87 -17.29 5.65
N ASN A 46 2.45 -18.40 5.08
CA ASN A 46 1.41 -19.29 5.62
C ASN A 46 1.46 -19.42 7.14
N ASN A 47 0.34 -19.17 7.80
CA ASN A 47 0.13 -19.26 9.25
C ASN A 47 0.98 -18.30 10.12
N GLN A 48 1.67 -17.34 9.54
CA GLN A 48 2.39 -16.30 10.28
C GLN A 48 1.47 -15.10 10.52
N PHE A 49 0.55 -15.21 11.49
CA PHE A 49 -0.52 -14.25 11.71
C PHE A 49 0.00 -12.83 11.97
N ASP A 50 0.99 -12.67 12.86
CA ASP A 50 1.54 -11.36 13.20
C ASP A 50 2.18 -10.66 12.00
N GLN A 51 2.88 -11.41 11.14
CA GLN A 51 3.44 -10.88 9.89
C GLN A 51 2.32 -10.50 8.92
N GLY A 52 1.25 -11.29 8.85
CA GLY A 52 0.06 -10.92 8.08
C GLY A 52 -0.57 -9.60 8.56
N VAL A 53 -0.64 -9.37 9.86
CA VAL A 53 -1.11 -8.09 10.44
C VAL A 53 -0.18 -6.94 10.10
N GLU A 54 1.14 -7.15 10.09
CA GLU A 54 2.10 -6.14 9.62
C GLU A 54 1.87 -5.77 8.16
N HIS A 55 1.59 -6.76 7.32
CA HIS A 55 1.26 -6.49 5.92
C HIS A 55 -0.03 -5.68 5.77
N LEU A 56 -1.05 -5.88 6.62
CA LEU A 56 -2.25 -5.02 6.63
C LEU A 56 -1.90 -3.56 6.93
N ASN A 57 -0.98 -3.32 7.87
CA ASN A 57 -0.49 -1.98 8.16
C ASN A 57 0.25 -1.37 6.95
N HIS A 58 1.17 -2.12 6.33
CA HIS A 58 1.86 -1.67 5.12
C HIS A 58 0.91 -1.30 3.98
N LEU A 59 -0.19 -2.05 3.85
CA LEU A 59 -1.22 -1.80 2.84
C LEU A 59 -2.20 -0.69 3.23
N GLY A 60 -2.11 -0.16 4.46
CA GLY A 60 -3.02 0.87 4.94
C GLY A 60 -4.45 0.37 5.13
N VAL A 61 -4.62 -0.89 5.50
CA VAL A 61 -5.93 -1.49 5.80
C VAL A 61 -6.41 -0.98 7.15
N ASP A 62 -7.67 -0.53 7.22
CA ASP A 62 -8.23 0.04 8.46
C ASP A 62 -8.89 -1.03 9.33
N TYR A 63 -9.50 -2.04 8.71
CA TYR A 63 -10.29 -3.03 9.42
C TYR A 63 -9.96 -4.44 8.98
N PHE A 64 -9.88 -5.33 9.95
CA PHE A 64 -9.75 -6.77 9.76
C PHE A 64 -11.02 -7.46 10.29
N ILE A 65 -11.58 -8.37 9.50
CA ILE A 65 -12.77 -9.13 9.89
C ILE A 65 -12.38 -10.60 9.98
N SER A 66 -12.55 -11.20 11.16
CA SER A 66 -12.44 -12.64 11.38
C SER A 66 -13.83 -13.30 11.41
N TYR A 67 -13.88 -14.58 11.09
CA TYR A 67 -15.11 -15.37 11.17
C TYR A 67 -14.89 -16.77 11.74
N THR A 68 -13.67 -17.13 12.15
CA THR A 68 -13.35 -18.40 12.77
C THR A 68 -12.76 -18.17 14.14
N GLU A 69 -13.15 -18.99 15.13
CA GLU A 69 -12.66 -18.89 16.51
C GLU A 69 -11.14 -18.88 16.61
N GLU A 70 -10.45 -19.69 15.79
CA GLU A 70 -8.98 -19.75 15.79
C GLU A 70 -8.35 -18.41 15.37
N ILE A 71 -8.87 -17.80 14.32
CA ILE A 71 -8.33 -16.50 13.84
C ILE A 71 -8.74 -15.37 14.77
N GLU A 72 -9.95 -15.43 15.33
CA GLU A 72 -10.41 -14.47 16.32
C GLU A 72 -9.51 -14.50 17.57
N SER A 73 -9.18 -15.69 18.10
CA SER A 73 -8.25 -15.83 19.23
C SER A 73 -6.89 -15.19 18.93
N LYS A 74 -6.30 -15.47 17.76
CA LYS A 74 -5.04 -14.86 17.35
C LYS A 74 -5.15 -13.34 17.23
N ALA A 75 -6.28 -12.84 16.73
CA ALA A 75 -6.53 -11.41 16.59
C ALA A 75 -6.70 -10.72 17.95
N MET A 76 -7.33 -11.37 18.92
CA MET A 76 -7.46 -10.89 20.30
C MET A 76 -6.12 -10.81 21.02
N ASP A 77 -5.20 -11.74 20.74
CA ASP A 77 -3.87 -11.79 21.34
C ASP A 77 -2.89 -10.78 20.69
N SER A 78 -3.24 -10.19 19.55
CA SER A 78 -2.38 -9.27 18.81
C SER A 78 -2.44 -7.85 19.36
N GLU A 79 -1.32 -7.28 19.78
CA GLU A 79 -1.21 -5.88 20.22
C GLU A 79 -1.48 -4.84 19.10
N LYS A 80 -1.47 -5.29 17.83
CA LYS A 80 -1.67 -4.43 16.65
C LYS A 80 -3.12 -4.33 16.20
N LEU A 81 -4.00 -5.11 16.81
CA LEU A 81 -5.43 -5.16 16.50
C LEU A 81 -6.25 -4.76 17.71
N ILE A 82 -7.29 -3.96 17.48
CA ILE A 82 -8.22 -3.52 18.54
C ILE A 82 -9.61 -4.02 18.18
N LEU A 83 -10.18 -4.90 19.00
CA LEU A 83 -11.56 -5.34 18.81
C LEU A 83 -12.51 -4.15 18.89
N LEU A 84 -13.33 -3.96 17.87
CA LEU A 84 -14.38 -2.94 17.84
C LEU A 84 -15.73 -3.50 18.27
N PHE A 85 -16.12 -4.61 17.68
CA PHE A 85 -17.34 -5.33 18.03
C PHE A 85 -17.29 -6.77 17.53
N SER A 86 -18.11 -7.62 18.11
CA SER A 86 -18.33 -8.99 17.69
C SER A 86 -19.82 -9.24 17.49
N SER A 87 -20.16 -9.96 16.41
CA SER A 87 -21.49 -10.43 16.09
C SER A 87 -21.35 -11.76 15.39
N GLU A 88 -21.59 -12.85 16.11
CA GLU A 88 -21.40 -14.20 15.59
C GLU A 88 -21.94 -14.39 14.16
N PRO A 89 -21.14 -14.99 13.26
CA PRO A 89 -19.81 -15.56 13.47
C PRO A 89 -18.66 -14.56 13.22
N PHE A 90 -18.90 -13.26 13.18
CA PHE A 90 -17.92 -12.26 12.78
C PHE A 90 -17.44 -11.40 13.94
N SER A 91 -16.13 -11.11 13.96
CA SER A 91 -15.52 -10.11 14.81
C SER A 91 -14.74 -9.10 13.97
N VAL A 92 -14.90 -7.82 14.27
CA VAL A 92 -14.28 -6.71 13.54
C VAL A 92 -13.23 -6.04 14.41
N PHE A 93 -12.03 -5.96 13.87
CA PHE A 93 -10.87 -5.34 14.50
C PHE A 93 -10.42 -4.12 13.72
N LYS A 94 -10.02 -3.08 14.45
CA LYS A 94 -9.29 -1.95 13.88
C LYS A 94 -7.82 -2.30 13.77
N VAL A 95 -7.23 -2.06 12.60
CA VAL A 95 -5.79 -2.17 12.38
C VAL A 95 -5.14 -0.82 12.71
N ASN A 96 -4.06 -0.83 13.47
CA ASN A 96 -3.30 0.39 13.72
C ASN A 96 -2.44 0.75 12.50
N SER A 97 -3.08 1.34 11.50
CA SER A 97 -2.45 1.73 10.24
C SER A 97 -2.60 3.22 9.96
N SER A 98 -1.66 3.79 9.20
CA SER A 98 -1.72 5.14 8.66
C SER A 98 -1.95 5.11 7.16
N LYS A 99 -2.81 6.00 6.64
CA LYS A 99 -3.04 6.18 5.20
C LYS A 99 -2.00 7.08 4.54
N VAL A 100 -1.39 7.97 5.31
CA VAL A 100 -0.36 8.90 4.84
C VAL A 100 0.81 8.86 5.80
N GLU A 101 2.01 8.65 5.29
CA GLU A 101 3.25 8.61 6.08
C GLU A 101 4.40 9.28 5.32
N LEU A 102 5.47 9.68 6.02
CA LEU A 102 6.69 10.16 5.37
C LEU A 102 7.54 8.97 4.92
N ILE A 103 8.15 9.11 3.75
CA ILE A 103 9.15 8.14 3.28
C ILE A 103 10.52 8.58 3.78
N TYR A 104 11.01 7.95 4.82
CA TYR A 104 12.34 8.17 5.39
C TYR A 104 13.31 7.01 5.15
N GLN A 105 12.81 5.91 4.58
CA GLN A 105 13.64 4.79 4.13
C GLN A 105 14.55 5.20 2.97
N ASP A 106 15.54 4.39 2.68
CA ASP A 106 16.34 4.52 1.46
C ASP A 106 15.42 4.48 0.24
N ILE A 107 15.65 5.36 -0.71
CA ILE A 107 14.88 5.38 -1.95
C ILE A 107 15.75 5.04 -3.16
N LYS A 108 15.20 4.23 -4.06
CA LYS A 108 15.74 4.00 -5.39
C LYS A 108 14.82 4.67 -6.40
N VAL A 109 15.36 5.61 -7.15
CA VAL A 109 14.61 6.37 -8.14
C VAL A 109 14.79 5.72 -9.50
N PHE A 110 13.67 5.44 -10.19
CA PHE A 110 13.64 5.05 -11.59
C PHE A 110 13.11 6.19 -12.44
N SER A 111 13.85 6.49 -13.49
CA SER A 111 13.47 7.51 -14.45
C SER A 111 12.74 6.85 -15.62
N LYS A 112 11.51 7.28 -15.87
CA LYS A 112 10.75 6.84 -17.04
C LYS A 112 11.28 7.55 -18.27
N ALA A 113 12.08 6.87 -19.07
CA ALA A 113 12.49 7.37 -20.38
C ALA A 113 11.25 7.44 -21.29
N ARG A 114 10.80 8.64 -21.65
CA ARG A 114 9.86 8.82 -22.76
C ARG A 114 10.61 8.51 -24.06
N THR A 115 10.33 7.35 -24.67
CA THR A 115 10.68 7.15 -26.06
C THR A 115 9.69 7.92 -26.94
N GLN A 116 10.15 8.46 -28.07
CA GLN A 116 9.33 9.23 -29.02
C GLN A 116 8.17 8.43 -29.62
N ASP A 117 8.13 7.12 -29.42
CA ASP A 117 7.22 6.18 -30.08
C ASP A 117 6.05 5.69 -29.22
N GLY A 118 5.70 6.41 -28.16
CA GLY A 118 4.46 6.16 -27.40
C GLY A 118 4.57 5.17 -26.24
N ILE A 119 3.56 5.23 -25.40
CA ILE A 119 3.46 4.62 -24.08
C ILE A 119 3.64 3.08 -24.06
N LEU A 120 3.34 2.38 -25.15
CA LEU A 120 3.38 0.93 -25.19
C LEU A 120 4.80 0.35 -25.28
N SER A 121 5.74 1.06 -25.91
CA SER A 121 7.12 0.58 -26.05
C SER A 121 7.93 0.68 -24.75
N SER A 122 7.58 1.61 -23.87
CA SER A 122 8.24 1.78 -22.57
C SER A 122 7.81 0.73 -21.55
N ILE A 123 6.57 0.26 -21.61
CA ILE A 123 6.04 -0.79 -20.70
C ILE A 123 6.65 -2.15 -21.01
N LEU A 124 6.93 -2.44 -22.29
CA LEU A 124 7.45 -3.75 -22.73
C LEU A 124 8.99 -3.85 -22.72
N ARG A 125 9.72 -2.75 -22.59
CA ARG A 125 11.18 -2.73 -22.58
C ARG A 125 11.81 -2.56 -21.20
N ASP A 126 11.03 -2.24 -20.17
CA ASP A 126 11.58 -2.02 -18.85
C ASP A 126 11.52 -3.31 -18.03
N THR A 127 12.38 -4.26 -18.44
CA THR A 127 12.68 -5.48 -17.67
C THR A 127 13.11 -5.15 -16.25
N ASP A 128 13.71 -3.98 -16.01
CA ASP A 128 14.14 -3.56 -14.68
C ASP A 128 12.98 -3.10 -13.80
N ILE A 129 11.95 -2.46 -14.37
CA ILE A 129 10.74 -2.09 -13.61
C ILE A 129 9.92 -3.35 -13.31
N ASN A 130 9.75 -4.24 -14.26
CA ASN A 130 9.02 -5.50 -14.06
C ASN A 130 9.78 -6.41 -13.08
N ASN A 131 11.09 -6.61 -13.26
CA ASN A 131 11.93 -7.32 -12.30
C ASN A 131 11.95 -6.67 -10.93
N PHE A 132 11.73 -5.36 -10.87
CA PHE A 132 11.63 -4.65 -9.61
C PHE A 132 10.32 -4.94 -8.89
N PHE A 133 9.19 -4.91 -9.60
CA PHE A 133 7.90 -5.30 -9.03
C PHE A 133 7.91 -6.80 -8.66
N ASP A 134 8.47 -7.65 -9.50
CA ASP A 134 8.63 -9.07 -9.19
C ASP A 134 9.49 -9.27 -7.93
N LYS A 135 10.57 -8.53 -7.75
CA LYS A 135 11.41 -8.57 -6.53
C LYS A 135 10.77 -7.91 -5.32
N ALA A 136 9.93 -6.89 -5.50
CA ALA A 136 9.14 -6.34 -4.40
C ALA A 136 8.09 -7.34 -3.90
N TYR A 137 7.64 -8.25 -4.78
CA TYR A 137 6.78 -9.37 -4.38
C TYR A 137 7.55 -10.46 -3.60
N GLU A 138 8.86 -10.57 -3.79
CA GLU A 138 9.68 -11.52 -3.05
C GLU A 138 9.99 -11.08 -1.62
N SER A 139 9.88 -9.79 -1.31
CA SER A 139 10.28 -9.26 0.00
C SER A 139 9.42 -8.08 0.44
N PHE A 140 8.17 -8.38 0.79
CA PHE A 140 7.25 -7.39 1.35
C PHE A 140 7.87 -6.64 2.54
N ASP A 141 8.63 -7.36 3.38
CA ASP A 141 9.31 -6.82 4.56
C ASP A 141 10.48 -5.87 4.24
N GLU A 142 10.97 -5.86 2.99
CA GLU A 142 11.99 -4.89 2.56
C GLU A 142 11.42 -3.47 2.36
N LEU A 143 10.08 -3.30 2.35
CA LEU A 143 9.47 -1.98 2.21
C LEU A 143 9.80 -1.04 3.37
N ASP A 144 10.09 -1.57 4.55
CA ASP A 144 10.52 -0.77 5.70
C ASP A 144 11.96 -0.24 5.56
N LYS A 145 12.77 -0.93 4.78
CA LYS A 145 14.16 -0.57 4.56
C LYS A 145 14.35 0.29 3.32
N LYS A 146 13.55 0.04 2.28
CA LYS A 146 13.74 0.66 0.98
C LYS A 146 12.44 0.86 0.23
N ARG A 147 12.27 2.04 -0.36
CA ARG A 147 11.19 2.32 -1.30
C ARG A 147 11.74 2.57 -2.70
N VAL A 148 10.95 2.21 -3.68
CA VAL A 148 11.27 2.51 -5.07
C VAL A 148 10.22 3.43 -5.65
N ILE A 149 10.68 4.44 -6.37
CA ILE A 149 9.86 5.54 -6.87
C ILE A 149 10.12 5.72 -8.36
N GLU A 150 9.06 5.70 -9.15
CA GLU A 150 9.10 6.02 -10.57
C GLU A 150 8.89 7.52 -10.79
N VAL A 151 9.82 8.18 -11.46
CA VAL A 151 9.76 9.63 -11.72
C VAL A 151 9.96 9.94 -13.20
N SER A 152 9.63 11.17 -13.60
CA SER A 152 10.00 11.70 -14.92
C SER A 152 11.49 11.99 -14.99
N ASN A 153 12.08 11.90 -16.19
CA ASN A 153 13.50 12.15 -16.43
C ASN A 153 13.99 13.45 -15.78
N GLY A 154 15.15 13.40 -15.13
CA GLY A 154 15.83 14.56 -14.55
C GLY A 154 15.31 15.01 -13.19
N MET A 155 14.33 14.34 -12.62
CA MET A 155 13.83 14.68 -11.29
C MET A 155 14.67 13.97 -10.21
N ASN A 156 15.23 14.75 -9.29
CA ASN A 156 15.89 14.24 -8.10
C ASN A 156 14.89 14.26 -6.93
N ILE A 157 14.71 13.10 -6.30
CA ILE A 157 13.89 12.95 -5.09
C ILE A 157 14.78 12.37 -4.00
N VAL A 158 14.64 12.91 -2.81
CA VAL A 158 15.34 12.45 -1.62
C VAL A 158 14.32 11.98 -0.59
N SER A 159 14.73 11.04 0.26
CA SER A 159 13.91 10.62 1.40
C SER A 159 13.70 11.77 2.38
N SER A 160 12.57 11.74 3.06
CA SER A 160 12.22 12.71 4.09
C SER A 160 13.11 12.53 5.34
N LYS A 161 13.25 13.59 6.10
CA LYS A 161 13.79 13.48 7.45
C LYS A 161 12.76 12.83 8.37
N LYS A 162 13.21 12.05 9.34
CA LYS A 162 12.34 11.46 10.35
C LYS A 162 11.84 12.57 11.28
N ASN A 163 10.60 12.97 11.11
CA ASN A 163 9.92 13.99 11.89
C ASN A 163 8.57 13.44 12.37
N ASP A 164 8.01 14.06 13.41
CA ASP A 164 6.65 13.78 13.86
C ASP A 164 5.67 14.33 12.83
N LEU A 165 5.17 13.44 11.98
CA LEU A 165 4.18 13.78 10.97
C LEU A 165 2.81 13.99 11.61
N GLN A 166 2.20 15.12 11.34
CA GLN A 166 0.81 15.39 11.65
C GLN A 166 0.03 15.59 10.35
N ILE A 167 -0.97 14.76 10.16
CA ILE A 167 -1.93 14.86 9.06
C ILE A 167 -3.28 15.24 9.64
N THR A 168 -3.88 16.31 9.14
CA THR A 168 -5.22 16.75 9.52
C THR A 168 -6.14 16.84 8.31
N ASP A 169 -7.44 16.78 8.55
CA ASP A 169 -8.49 16.84 7.50
C ASP A 169 -8.28 15.89 6.34
N LEU A 170 -7.75 14.69 6.65
CA LEU A 170 -7.58 13.66 5.63
C LEU A 170 -8.95 13.21 5.12
N ASN A 171 -9.18 13.45 3.83
CA ASN A 171 -10.37 12.99 3.12
C ASN A 171 -9.97 12.19 1.90
N ILE A 172 -10.37 10.93 1.84
CA ILE A 172 -10.13 10.00 0.74
C ILE A 172 -11.46 9.59 0.16
N THR A 173 -11.70 9.95 -1.09
CA THR A 173 -12.85 9.55 -1.89
C THR A 173 -12.40 8.83 -3.16
N ASN A 174 -13.32 8.30 -3.95
CA ASN A 174 -13.01 7.58 -5.18
C ASN A 174 -12.25 8.43 -6.21
N ASN A 175 -12.35 9.76 -6.15
CA ASN A 175 -11.79 10.66 -7.15
C ASN A 175 -10.96 11.81 -6.57
N LYS A 176 -10.83 11.91 -5.25
CA LYS A 176 -10.10 12.99 -4.60
C LYS A 176 -9.48 12.52 -3.31
N ILE A 177 -8.22 12.94 -3.09
CA ILE A 177 -7.52 12.81 -1.82
C ILE A 177 -7.07 14.21 -1.42
N SER A 178 -7.37 14.62 -0.21
CA SER A 178 -6.93 15.91 0.34
C SER A 178 -6.55 15.76 1.81
N PHE A 179 -5.53 16.47 2.22
CA PHE A 179 -5.06 16.52 3.62
C PHE A 179 -4.22 17.77 3.83
N PHE A 180 -4.06 18.18 5.07
CA PHE A 180 -3.02 19.11 5.50
C PHE A 180 -1.90 18.36 6.19
N THR A 181 -0.68 18.87 6.04
CA THR A 181 0.52 18.32 6.65
C THR A 181 1.35 19.39 7.31
N ASN A 182 1.98 19.06 8.44
CA ASN A 182 2.99 19.92 9.09
C ASN A 182 4.39 19.80 8.46
N SER A 183 4.54 18.94 7.44
CA SER A 183 5.83 18.66 6.79
C SER A 183 5.78 18.90 5.28
N PRO A 184 5.43 20.14 4.83
CA PRO A 184 5.45 20.49 3.41
C PRO A 184 6.89 20.40 2.86
N GLY A 185 7.02 20.10 1.57
CA GLY A 185 8.33 19.85 0.92
C GLY A 185 8.92 18.46 1.15
N GLU A 186 8.39 17.69 2.10
CA GLU A 186 8.81 16.33 2.38
C GLU A 186 8.05 15.30 1.52
N LEU A 187 8.65 14.14 1.33
CA LEU A 187 8.09 13.06 0.53
C LEU A 187 7.07 12.25 1.33
N HIS A 188 5.79 12.37 0.97
CA HIS A 188 4.67 11.67 1.60
C HIS A 188 4.28 10.43 0.79
N LEU A 189 4.15 9.28 1.43
CA LEU A 189 3.50 8.09 0.88
C LEU A 189 2.01 8.17 1.18
N ILE A 190 1.20 7.95 0.15
CA ILE A 190 -0.25 7.82 0.26
C ILE A 190 -0.58 6.36 -0.08
N LYS A 191 -1.08 5.60 0.90
CA LYS A 191 -1.39 4.16 0.77
C LYS A 191 -2.70 3.95 0.01
N VAL A 192 -2.74 4.50 -1.19
CA VAL A 192 -3.80 4.31 -2.19
C VAL A 192 -3.11 3.88 -3.49
N SER A 193 -3.72 2.93 -4.20
CA SER A 193 -3.17 2.40 -5.44
C SER A 193 -2.91 3.51 -6.46
N TYR A 194 -1.70 3.50 -7.02
CA TYR A 194 -1.33 4.41 -8.09
C TYR A 194 -2.17 4.14 -9.33
N PHE A 195 -2.64 5.23 -9.95
CA PHE A 195 -3.26 5.18 -11.25
C PHE A 195 -2.77 6.38 -12.08
N PRO A 196 -2.44 6.21 -13.37
CA PRO A 196 -1.84 7.28 -14.17
C PRO A 196 -2.68 8.56 -14.32
N ASN A 197 -4.00 8.46 -14.08
CA ASN A 197 -4.91 9.59 -14.19
C ASN A 197 -4.95 10.51 -12.95
N TRP A 198 -4.34 10.08 -11.83
CA TRP A 198 -4.20 10.95 -10.68
C TRP A 198 -3.37 12.19 -11.01
N LYS A 199 -3.82 13.34 -10.54
CA LYS A 199 -3.12 14.63 -10.71
C LYS A 199 -3.00 15.31 -9.35
N ILE A 200 -1.88 15.95 -9.11
CA ILE A 200 -1.69 16.79 -7.93
C ILE A 200 -2.02 18.25 -8.30
N THR A 201 -2.66 18.95 -7.35
CA THR A 201 -3.00 20.38 -7.52
C THR A 201 -2.04 21.30 -6.77
N ASN A 202 -1.38 20.80 -5.71
CA ASN A 202 -0.51 21.60 -4.87
C ASN A 202 0.72 20.76 -4.44
N GLY A 203 1.76 20.75 -5.28
CA GLY A 203 2.97 19.98 -5.03
C GLY A 203 3.52 19.28 -6.27
N LYS A 204 4.40 18.32 -6.03
CA LYS A 204 5.04 17.48 -7.05
C LYS A 204 4.56 16.04 -6.94
N GLY A 205 4.36 15.37 -8.07
CA GLY A 205 3.85 14.02 -8.17
C GLY A 205 2.51 13.97 -8.93
N PRO A 206 1.64 12.98 -8.69
CA PRO A 206 1.92 11.80 -7.88
C PRO A 206 2.95 10.89 -8.56
N PHE A 207 3.85 10.34 -7.77
CA PHE A 207 4.85 9.38 -8.21
C PHE A 207 4.36 7.97 -7.87
N ARG A 208 4.58 7.01 -8.76
CA ARG A 208 4.35 5.61 -8.44
C ARG A 208 5.43 5.13 -7.49
N THR A 209 5.03 4.57 -6.36
CA THR A 209 5.92 4.16 -5.28
C THR A 209 5.60 2.74 -4.86
N SER A 210 6.62 1.92 -4.61
CA SER A 210 6.41 0.53 -4.18
C SER A 210 5.51 0.44 -2.93
N PRO A 211 4.59 -0.52 -2.83
CA PRO A 211 4.32 -1.66 -3.74
C PRO A 211 3.45 -1.34 -4.97
N SER A 212 2.97 -0.21 -5.20
CA SER A 212 2.20 0.46 -6.25
C SER A 212 1.26 1.50 -5.65
N PHE A 213 1.74 2.19 -4.64
CA PHE A 213 1.08 3.34 -4.04
C PHE A 213 1.48 4.64 -4.74
N MET A 214 0.97 5.74 -4.23
CA MET A 214 1.35 7.07 -4.66
C MET A 214 2.27 7.72 -3.65
N SER A 215 3.23 8.52 -4.11
CA SER A 215 3.88 9.49 -3.26
C SER A 215 3.81 10.89 -3.87
N VAL A 216 3.83 11.89 -3.00
CA VAL A 216 3.73 13.29 -3.35
C VAL A 216 4.69 14.13 -2.50
N ILE A 217 5.08 15.27 -3.01
CA ILE A 217 5.79 16.30 -2.24
C ILE A 217 4.87 17.52 -2.24
N PRO A 218 4.09 17.75 -1.16
CA PRO A 218 3.22 18.93 -1.06
C PRO A 218 4.03 20.21 -1.05
N ASP A 219 3.55 21.24 -1.74
CA ASP A 219 4.13 22.58 -1.62
C ASP A 219 3.81 23.21 -0.26
N ASN A 220 4.59 24.20 0.12
CA ASN A 220 4.22 25.10 1.21
C ASN A 220 2.89 25.78 0.83
N LYS A 221 1.99 25.92 1.78
CA LYS A 221 0.62 26.45 1.67
C LYS A 221 0.41 27.49 0.59
#